data_06e79e738e3ff191a54ac3993857c5d2
#
_entry.id   06e79e738e3ff191a54ac3993857c5d2
#
_cell.length_a   1.000
_cell.length_b   1.000
_cell.length_c   1.000
_cell.angle_alpha   90.00
_cell.angle_beta   90.00
_cell.angle_gamma   90.00
#
_symmetry.space_group_name_H-M   'P 1'
#
loop_
_entity.id
_entity.type
_entity.pdbx_description
1 polymer ?
#
loop_
_entity_poly.entity_id
_entity_poly.type
_entity_poly.pdbx_seq_one_letter_code
_entity_poly.pdbx_strand_id
1 'polypeptide(L)'
;MAISSDAEFYLVIGKAVGNAIDEVIDKCFMELQNHIERNVYAKGSGTVASGTLVDAWKHEANGLLGTLEFEPSMLAHNPSAWVHGSAYDPRPEWQDTRDIIIDIVQGGYRAYNAKTGSPVPPRRFWDEYLAYVDARFEKWFRSALRHQGLVVV
;
A
#
# COMPACT_ATOMS: atom_id res chain seq x y z
N MET A 1 3.24 16.56 34.71
CA MET A 1 2.12 17.48 34.43
C MET A 1 0.92 16.98 35.22
N ALA A 2 0.33 17.80 36.09
CA ALA A 2 -0.86 17.38 36.84
C ALA A 2 -2.09 17.67 35.99
N ILE A 3 -2.91 16.66 35.74
CA ILE A 3 -4.16 16.79 35.00
C ILE A 3 -5.22 17.31 35.95
N SER A 4 -5.82 18.45 35.66
CA SER A 4 -6.69 19.18 36.55
C SER A 4 -8.19 18.97 36.30
N SER A 5 -8.55 18.37 35.15
CA SER A 5 -9.93 18.09 34.75
C SER A 5 -10.04 16.89 33.82
N ASP A 6 -11.23 16.29 33.76
CA ASP A 6 -11.54 15.21 32.82
C ASP A 6 -11.32 15.63 31.37
N ALA A 7 -11.68 16.88 31.03
CA ALA A 7 -11.50 17.43 29.70
C ALA A 7 -9.99 17.49 29.31
N GLU A 8 -9.14 17.91 30.25
CA GLU A 8 -7.68 17.93 30.02
C GLU A 8 -7.12 16.52 29.89
N PHE A 9 -7.63 15.58 30.70
CA PHE A 9 -7.28 14.16 30.61
C PHE A 9 -7.60 13.59 29.23
N TYR A 10 -8.83 13.76 28.75
CA TYR A 10 -9.22 13.28 27.43
C TYR A 10 -8.41 13.93 26.28
N LEU A 11 -8.07 15.19 26.42
CA LEU A 11 -7.25 15.88 25.43
C LEU A 11 -5.81 15.31 25.36
N VAL A 12 -5.22 15.08 26.52
CA VAL A 12 -3.85 14.50 26.61
C VAL A 12 -3.82 13.08 26.07
N ILE A 13 -4.76 12.23 26.49
CA ILE A 13 -4.85 10.84 26.03
C ILE A 13 -5.18 10.80 24.52
N GLY A 14 -6.13 11.60 24.06
CA GLY A 14 -6.49 11.67 22.64
C GLY A 14 -5.30 12.05 21.76
N LYS A 15 -4.49 13.01 22.21
CA LYS A 15 -3.27 13.39 21.49
C LYS A 15 -2.23 12.26 21.49
N ALA A 16 -2.01 11.61 22.62
CA ALA A 16 -1.07 10.51 22.73
C ALA A 16 -1.48 9.32 21.86
N VAL A 17 -2.78 8.98 21.83
CA VAL A 17 -3.31 7.93 20.96
C VAL A 17 -3.20 8.32 19.50
N GLY A 18 -3.51 9.57 19.13
CA GLY A 18 -3.34 10.07 17.76
C GLY A 18 -1.90 9.96 17.28
N ASN A 19 -0.93 10.37 18.09
CA ASN A 19 0.49 10.22 17.74
C ASN A 19 0.90 8.73 17.62
N ALA A 20 0.33 7.85 18.43
CA ALA A 20 0.61 6.42 18.30
C ALA A 20 0.02 5.82 17.02
N ILE A 21 -1.15 6.29 16.60
CA ILE A 21 -1.75 5.91 15.31
C ILE A 21 -0.86 6.37 14.16
N ASP A 22 -0.38 7.61 14.18
CA ASP A 22 0.53 8.15 13.18
C ASP A 22 1.79 7.29 13.04
N GLU A 23 2.46 6.99 14.15
CA GLU A 23 3.63 6.09 14.18
C GLU A 23 3.34 4.71 13.56
N VAL A 24 2.17 4.15 13.84
CA VAL A 24 1.80 2.82 13.32
C VAL A 24 1.46 2.87 11.83
N ILE A 25 0.78 3.91 11.37
CA ILE A 25 0.45 4.07 9.95
C ILE A 25 1.70 4.29 9.11
N ASP A 26 2.64 5.10 9.59
CA ASP A 26 3.96 5.24 8.96
C ASP A 26 4.65 3.88 8.82
N LYS A 27 4.61 3.08 9.87
CA LYS A 27 5.17 1.73 9.85
C LYS A 27 4.46 0.81 8.88
N CYS A 28 3.14 0.84 8.83
CA CYS A 28 2.36 0.08 7.86
C CYS A 28 2.74 0.46 6.42
N PHE A 29 2.90 1.75 6.16
CA PHE A 29 3.31 2.25 4.84
C PHE A 29 4.72 1.75 4.46
N MET A 30 5.70 1.85 5.35
CA MET A 30 7.05 1.35 5.11
C MET A 30 7.07 -0.15 4.83
N GLU A 31 6.29 -0.94 5.57
CA GLU A 31 6.20 -2.38 5.34
C GLU A 31 5.49 -2.72 4.02
N LEU A 32 4.51 -1.93 3.61
CA LEU A 32 3.90 -2.08 2.29
C LEU A 32 4.91 -1.85 1.17
N GLN A 33 5.70 -0.78 1.26
CA GLN A 33 6.78 -0.51 0.31
C GLN A 33 7.76 -1.69 0.24
N ASN A 34 8.17 -2.22 1.39
CA ASN A 34 9.03 -3.39 1.47
C ASN A 34 8.42 -4.64 0.79
N HIS A 35 7.11 -4.86 0.94
CA HIS A 35 6.41 -5.98 0.32
C HIS A 35 6.33 -5.83 -1.20
N ILE A 36 6.06 -4.62 -1.69
CA ILE A 36 6.06 -4.32 -3.12
C ILE A 36 7.46 -4.55 -3.70
N GLU A 37 8.49 -4.01 -3.07
CA GLU A 37 9.87 -4.19 -3.53
C GLU A 37 10.27 -5.66 -3.63
N ARG A 38 10.02 -6.44 -2.59
CA ARG A 38 10.41 -7.87 -2.53
C ARG A 38 9.58 -8.75 -3.46
N ASN A 39 8.29 -8.51 -3.53
CA ASN A 39 7.36 -9.42 -4.19
C ASN A 39 7.02 -9.00 -5.63
N VAL A 40 7.12 -7.72 -5.93
CA VAL A 40 6.81 -7.21 -7.26
C VAL A 40 8.08 -6.92 -8.04
N TYR A 41 9.00 -6.12 -7.50
CA TYR A 41 10.15 -5.64 -8.25
C TYR A 41 11.34 -6.62 -8.24
N ALA A 42 11.69 -7.18 -7.08
CA ALA A 42 12.85 -8.05 -6.96
C ALA A 42 12.69 -9.42 -7.67
N LYS A 43 11.45 -9.86 -7.90
CA LYS A 43 11.20 -11.17 -8.54
C LYS A 43 11.36 -11.16 -10.06
N GLY A 44 11.89 -10.09 -10.64
CA GLY A 44 12.30 -10.03 -12.02
C GLY A 44 11.26 -10.60 -12.98
N SER A 45 10.32 -9.81 -13.40
CA SER A 45 9.63 -10.09 -14.66
C SER A 45 10.39 -9.33 -15.72
N GLY A 46 10.58 -9.83 -16.88
CA GLY A 46 11.17 -9.09 -18.00
C GLY A 46 10.41 -7.80 -18.40
N THR A 47 9.48 -7.35 -17.60
CA THR A 47 8.84 -6.04 -17.61
C THR A 47 9.62 -5.14 -16.68
N VAL A 48 10.13 -4.06 -17.23
CA VAL A 48 10.71 -2.95 -16.46
C VAL A 48 9.60 -2.44 -15.55
N ALA A 49 9.68 -2.76 -14.26
CA ALA A 49 8.80 -2.17 -13.28
C ALA A 49 9.09 -0.68 -13.28
N SER A 50 8.07 0.14 -13.54
CA SER A 50 8.22 1.60 -13.57
C SER A 50 8.54 2.19 -12.21
N GLY A 51 8.47 1.39 -11.14
CA GLY A 51 8.64 1.84 -9.75
C GLY A 51 7.42 2.54 -9.17
N THR A 52 6.46 2.92 -10.00
CA THR A 52 5.36 3.79 -9.57
C THR A 52 4.32 3.13 -8.68
N LEU A 53 4.26 1.79 -8.62
CA LEU A 53 3.34 1.10 -7.71
C LEU A 53 3.71 1.35 -6.23
N VAL A 54 4.99 1.48 -5.90
CA VAL A 54 5.43 1.79 -4.54
C VAL A 54 5.07 3.22 -4.14
N ASP A 55 5.04 4.13 -5.11
CA ASP A 55 4.74 5.54 -4.88
C ASP A 55 3.23 5.86 -4.95
N ALA A 56 2.42 4.91 -5.40
CA ALA A 56 0.97 5.10 -5.62
C ALA A 56 0.13 4.86 -4.35
N TRP A 57 0.71 5.09 -3.18
CA TRP A 57 0.02 4.94 -1.91
C TRP A 57 0.16 6.20 -1.06
N LYS A 58 -0.94 6.56 -0.43
CA LYS A 58 -1.00 7.64 0.55
C LYS A 58 -1.28 7.06 1.91
N HIS A 59 -0.70 7.67 2.93
CA HIS A 59 -1.01 7.36 4.31
C HIS A 59 -1.24 8.65 5.08
N GLU A 60 -2.16 8.61 6.00
CA GLU A 60 -2.56 9.77 6.79
C GLU A 60 -3.06 9.31 8.16
N ALA A 61 -2.74 10.08 9.20
CA ALA A 61 -3.38 9.95 10.50
C ALA A 61 -4.13 11.24 10.82
N ASN A 62 -5.41 11.12 11.13
CA ASN A 62 -6.26 12.25 11.50
C ASN A 62 -7.01 11.94 12.79
N GLY A 63 -6.52 12.49 13.91
CA GLY A 63 -7.04 12.22 15.23
C GLY A 63 -6.90 10.75 15.62
N LEU A 64 -8.01 10.03 15.70
CA LEU A 64 -8.05 8.61 16.06
C LEU A 64 -8.22 7.67 14.85
N LEU A 65 -8.07 8.18 13.66
CA LEU A 65 -8.17 7.42 12.42
C LEU A 65 -6.84 7.46 11.67
N GLY A 66 -6.32 6.29 11.33
CA GLY A 66 -5.22 6.14 10.39
C GLY A 66 -5.69 5.48 9.11
N THR A 67 -5.29 6.01 7.97
CA THR A 67 -5.62 5.48 6.64
C THR A 67 -4.37 5.17 5.84
N LEU A 68 -4.46 4.13 5.04
CA LEU A 68 -3.48 3.76 4.03
C LEU A 68 -4.26 3.42 2.77
N GLU A 69 -4.13 4.25 1.75
CA GLU A 69 -4.97 4.21 0.57
C GLU A 69 -4.14 4.11 -0.71
N PHE A 70 -4.62 3.29 -1.63
CA PHE A 70 -4.09 3.23 -2.98
C PHE A 70 -4.63 4.39 -3.80
N GLU A 71 -3.73 5.13 -4.46
CA GLU A 71 -4.07 6.29 -5.29
C GLU A 71 -3.71 6.01 -6.75
N PRO A 72 -4.64 5.48 -7.55
CA PRO A 72 -4.38 5.11 -8.94
C PRO A 72 -3.85 6.24 -9.81
N SER A 73 -4.21 7.48 -9.50
CA SER A 73 -3.78 8.67 -10.25
C SER A 73 -2.27 8.91 -10.17
N MET A 74 -1.62 8.38 -9.14
CA MET A 74 -0.16 8.48 -8.95
C MET A 74 0.62 7.46 -9.78
N LEU A 75 -0.05 6.46 -10.34
CA LEU A 75 0.60 5.53 -11.26
C LEU A 75 0.99 6.25 -12.55
N ALA A 76 2.21 6.02 -13.00
CA ALA A 76 2.63 6.49 -14.31
C ALA A 76 1.72 5.89 -15.38
N HIS A 77 0.99 6.76 -16.06
CA HIS A 77 0.20 6.36 -17.22
C HIS A 77 1.08 6.48 -18.45
N ASN A 78 1.52 5.35 -18.99
CA ASN A 78 2.19 5.31 -20.27
C ASN A 78 1.29 4.62 -21.30
N PRO A 79 0.50 5.39 -22.07
CA PRO A 79 -0.38 4.83 -23.09
C PRO A 79 0.35 3.95 -24.10
N SER A 80 1.60 4.28 -24.42
CA SER A 80 2.39 3.51 -25.38
C SER A 80 2.86 2.16 -24.81
N ALA A 81 3.05 2.03 -23.53
CA ALA A 81 3.37 0.76 -22.86
C ALA A 81 2.15 -0.17 -22.73
N TRP A 82 0.96 0.42 -22.77
CA TRP A 82 -0.32 -0.27 -22.72
C TRP A 82 -0.93 -0.50 -24.10
N VAL A 83 -0.32 0.01 -25.15
CA VAL A 83 -0.68 -0.27 -26.56
C VAL A 83 -0.36 -1.72 -26.86
N HIS A 84 -1.18 -2.58 -26.34
CA HIS A 84 -1.15 -4.00 -26.62
C HIS A 84 -2.20 -4.43 -27.61
N GLY A 85 -2.88 -3.47 -28.22
CA GLY A 85 -3.56 -3.73 -29.47
C GLY A 85 -2.50 -4.04 -30.51
N SER A 86 -2.41 -5.28 -30.95
CA SER A 86 -1.77 -5.54 -32.21
C SER A 86 -2.55 -4.77 -33.30
N ALA A 87 -1.93 -4.47 -34.42
CA ALA A 87 -2.67 -3.96 -35.59
C ALA A 87 -3.85 -4.86 -36.01
N TYR A 88 -3.98 -6.03 -35.38
CA TYR A 88 -4.99 -7.05 -35.63
C TYR A 88 -6.11 -7.10 -34.56
N ASP A 89 -5.97 -6.41 -33.44
CA ASP A 89 -7.02 -6.27 -32.43
C ASP A 89 -7.05 -4.81 -31.95
N PRO A 90 -7.55 -3.91 -32.79
CA PRO A 90 -7.75 -2.53 -32.43
C PRO A 90 -8.95 -2.49 -31.49
N ARG A 91 -8.71 -2.69 -30.18
CA ARG A 91 -9.75 -2.43 -29.20
C ARG A 91 -9.99 -0.94 -29.17
N PRO A 92 -11.19 -0.50 -29.54
CA PRO A 92 -11.46 0.93 -29.71
C PRO A 92 -11.51 1.69 -28.39
N GLU A 93 -11.50 0.99 -27.26
CA GLU A 93 -11.57 1.59 -25.93
C GLU A 93 -10.43 1.07 -25.07
N TRP A 94 -9.48 1.94 -24.81
CA TRP A 94 -8.43 1.69 -23.83
C TRP A 94 -9.06 1.74 -22.45
N GLN A 95 -9.14 0.61 -21.81
CA GLN A 95 -9.55 0.55 -20.44
C GLN A 95 -8.38 1.01 -19.59
N ASP A 96 -8.57 2.09 -18.83
CA ASP A 96 -7.63 2.45 -17.78
C ASP A 96 -7.62 1.35 -16.72
N THR A 97 -6.50 0.65 -16.59
CA THR A 97 -6.38 -0.47 -15.67
C THR A 97 -5.74 -0.07 -14.34
N ARG A 98 -5.48 1.22 -14.13
CA ARG A 98 -4.83 1.69 -12.89
C ARG A 98 -5.63 1.32 -11.66
N ASP A 99 -6.95 1.39 -11.72
CA ASP A 99 -7.83 1.06 -10.59
C ASP A 99 -7.79 -0.43 -10.21
N ILE A 100 -7.44 -1.32 -11.14
CA ILE A 100 -7.40 -2.77 -10.93
C ILE A 100 -5.99 -3.35 -10.94
N ILE A 101 -4.97 -2.48 -10.90
CA ILE A 101 -3.57 -2.93 -11.02
C ILE A 101 -3.15 -3.87 -9.89
N ILE A 102 -3.69 -3.68 -8.70
CA ILE A 102 -3.41 -4.54 -7.54
C ILE A 102 -3.89 -5.95 -7.85
N ASP A 103 -5.12 -6.10 -8.34
CA ASP A 103 -5.71 -7.40 -8.69
C ASP A 103 -4.96 -8.08 -9.84
N ILE A 104 -4.56 -7.29 -10.85
CA ILE A 104 -3.76 -7.77 -11.98
C ILE A 104 -2.41 -8.33 -11.49
N VAL A 105 -1.73 -7.60 -10.61
CA VAL A 105 -0.42 -8.01 -10.09
C VAL A 105 -0.56 -9.22 -9.17
N GLN A 106 -1.56 -9.24 -8.31
CA GLN A 106 -1.82 -10.34 -7.41
C GLN A 106 -2.26 -11.62 -8.13
N GLY A 107 -3.14 -11.50 -9.10
CA GLY A 107 -3.69 -12.62 -9.86
C GLY A 107 -2.74 -13.18 -10.93
N GLY A 108 -1.71 -12.42 -11.26
CA GLY A 108 -0.88 -12.69 -12.43
C GLY A 108 -1.58 -12.29 -13.73
N TYR A 109 -0.81 -12.12 -14.76
CA TYR A 109 -1.32 -11.72 -16.08
C TYR A 109 -0.44 -12.28 -17.19
N ARG A 110 -0.95 -12.27 -18.41
CA ARG A 110 -0.11 -12.51 -19.56
C ARG A 110 0.48 -11.19 -20.02
N ALA A 111 1.78 -11.04 -19.89
CA ALA A 111 2.46 -9.94 -20.56
C ALA A 111 2.21 -10.09 -22.05
N TYR A 112 1.55 -9.12 -22.64
CA TYR A 112 1.29 -9.14 -24.05
C TYR A 112 2.60 -8.87 -24.81
N ASN A 113 3.19 -9.95 -25.21
CA ASN A 113 4.19 -9.92 -26.24
C ASN A 113 3.52 -10.55 -27.46
N ALA A 114 3.46 -9.82 -28.55
CA ALA A 114 2.59 -10.03 -29.70
C ALA A 114 2.62 -11.44 -30.33
N LYS A 115 3.51 -12.31 -29.92
CA LYS A 115 3.62 -13.67 -30.47
C LYS A 115 3.65 -14.80 -29.43
N THR A 116 3.99 -14.56 -28.18
CA THR A 116 4.22 -15.66 -27.24
C THR A 116 3.66 -15.45 -25.84
N GLY A 117 3.11 -14.27 -25.53
CA GLY A 117 2.43 -13.94 -24.29
C GLY A 117 2.96 -14.68 -23.06
N SER A 118 4.18 -14.37 -22.64
CA SER A 118 4.75 -15.03 -21.46
C SER A 118 3.89 -14.76 -20.23
N PRO A 119 3.44 -15.79 -19.52
CA PRO A 119 2.67 -15.57 -18.30
C PRO A 119 3.54 -14.90 -17.25
N VAL A 120 3.02 -13.83 -16.66
CA VAL A 120 3.59 -13.23 -15.46
C VAL A 120 2.91 -13.89 -14.27
N PRO A 121 3.66 -14.58 -13.42
CA PRO A 121 3.06 -15.31 -12.32
C PRO A 121 2.42 -14.38 -11.29
N PRO A 122 1.43 -14.87 -10.52
CA PRO A 122 0.85 -14.14 -9.41
C PRO A 122 1.90 -13.62 -8.43
N ARG A 123 1.71 -12.41 -7.95
CA ARG A 123 2.56 -11.76 -6.97
C ARG A 123 1.68 -11.25 -5.84
N ARG A 124 1.47 -12.08 -4.86
CA ARG A 124 0.52 -11.86 -3.77
C ARG A 124 1.06 -10.86 -2.72
N PHE A 125 1.62 -9.75 -3.17
CA PHE A 125 2.21 -8.76 -2.28
C PHE A 125 1.20 -8.18 -1.29
N TRP A 126 -0.04 -7.93 -1.76
CA TRP A 126 -1.08 -7.32 -0.95
C TRP A 126 -1.62 -8.27 0.12
N ASP A 127 -1.97 -9.50 -0.27
CA ASP A 127 -2.42 -10.52 0.67
C ASP A 127 -1.36 -10.85 1.72
N GLU A 128 -0.10 -10.98 1.30
CA GLU A 128 1.04 -11.24 2.19
C GLU A 128 1.28 -10.06 3.14
N TYR A 129 1.16 -8.82 2.64
CA TYR A 129 1.25 -7.62 3.44
C TYR A 129 0.13 -7.55 4.49
N LEU A 130 -1.13 -7.76 4.10
CA LEU A 130 -2.26 -7.74 5.03
C LEU A 130 -2.09 -8.76 6.15
N ALA A 131 -1.73 -9.99 5.81
CA ALA A 131 -1.46 -11.04 6.80
C ALA A 131 -0.27 -10.68 7.73
N TYR A 132 0.76 -10.04 7.18
CA TYR A 132 1.92 -9.60 7.95
C TYR A 132 1.57 -8.49 8.93
N VAL A 133 0.79 -7.50 8.51
CA VAL A 133 0.32 -6.39 9.34
C VAL A 133 -0.62 -6.90 10.42
N ASP A 134 -1.63 -7.69 10.06
CA ASP A 134 -2.62 -8.24 10.99
C ASP A 134 -1.94 -8.96 12.17
N ALA A 135 -0.96 -9.81 11.88
CA ALA A 135 -0.22 -10.54 12.91
C ALA A 135 0.64 -9.66 13.84
N ARG A 136 0.85 -8.38 13.50
CA ARG A 136 1.80 -7.49 14.20
C ARG A 136 1.19 -6.18 14.68
N PHE A 137 0.05 -5.81 14.16
CA PHE A 137 -0.58 -4.51 14.39
C PHE A 137 -0.74 -4.22 15.89
N GLU A 138 -1.30 -5.15 16.64
CA GLU A 138 -1.49 -4.97 18.08
C GLU A 138 -0.16 -4.70 18.81
N LYS A 139 0.87 -5.46 18.49
CA LYS A 139 2.20 -5.28 19.09
C LYS A 139 2.78 -3.91 18.75
N TRP A 140 2.65 -3.47 17.51
CA TRP A 140 3.13 -2.16 17.09
C TRP A 140 2.37 -1.04 17.78
N PHE A 141 1.05 -1.15 17.83
CA PHE A 141 0.22 -0.14 18.46
C PHE A 141 0.48 -0.04 19.97
N ARG A 142 0.59 -1.18 20.66
CA ARG A 142 1.01 -1.18 22.08
C ARG A 142 2.39 -0.56 22.29
N SER A 143 3.33 -0.79 21.40
CA SER A 143 4.65 -0.16 21.45
C SER A 143 4.57 1.34 21.25
N ALA A 144 3.83 1.79 20.24
CA ALA A 144 3.64 3.20 19.94
C ALA A 144 2.96 3.94 21.13
N LEU A 145 1.94 3.35 21.75
CA LEU A 145 1.31 3.91 22.94
C LEU A 145 2.31 4.07 24.10
N ARG A 146 3.21 3.09 24.30
CA ARG A 146 4.26 3.20 25.32
C ARG A 146 5.26 4.31 25.00
N HIS A 147 5.62 4.52 23.73
CA HIS A 147 6.46 5.65 23.30
C HIS A 147 5.81 7.00 23.61
N GLN A 148 4.48 7.05 23.64
CA GLN A 148 3.73 8.23 24.06
C GLN A 148 3.55 8.34 25.58
N GLY A 149 4.18 7.45 26.36
CA GLY A 149 4.12 7.46 27.82
C GLY A 149 2.86 6.82 28.40
N LEU A 150 2.07 6.11 27.59
CA LEU A 150 0.87 5.41 28.08
C LEU A 150 1.24 4.01 28.58
N VAL A 151 0.70 3.65 29.75
CA VAL A 151 0.81 2.30 30.29
C VAL A 151 -0.29 1.44 29.67
N VAL A 152 0.12 0.50 28.84
CA VAL A 152 -0.79 -0.46 28.19
C VAL A 152 -0.65 -1.81 28.91
N VAL A 153 -1.71 -2.22 29.56
CA VAL A 153 -1.81 -3.49 30.28
C VAL A 153 -2.19 -4.62 29.33
#